data_a1fcfda5647843877012d46aff7aca72
#
_entry.id   a1fcfda5647843877012d46aff7aca72
#
_cell.length_a   1.000
_cell.length_b   1.000
_cell.length_c   1.000
_cell.angle_alpha   90.00
_cell.angle_beta   90.00
_cell.angle_gamma   90.00
#
_symmetry.space_group_name_H-M   'P 1'
#
loop_
_entity.id
_entity.type
_entity.pdbx_description
1 polymer ?
#
loop_
_entity_poly.entity_id
_entity_poly.type
_entity_poly.pdbx_seq_one_letter_code
_entity_poly.pdbx_strand_id
1 'polypeptide(L)'
;MMFGGSGFVGSHVAKELQAAGHEISALARNAAGAEKLAAAGIGVVPGDLEDALDWSELFAEFDAVIYAAQLLLEPENATVDAMLSALEDTGKTFIFTSGTGVVAQRTDGFWSEDSFAEDDPFIPYKPLARRTETEAMVRAAAERGVRSLVIRPPSIWGNGGSHMLQYFFDSIERTGAVCYLGPGLNLYSNVHVEDLSRLYRLALEAGEAGALYHAVAGEVNYHTVAHAIARQRGVEARSVAFEEAERIWGRFGAIIAFSVCSRSRSPRARGELGWRPQHLDMLADIAHPAYLTGSRPFR
;
A
#
# COMPACT_ATOMS: atom_id res chain seq x y z
N MET A 1 -0.12 14.06 12.07
CA MET A 1 -1.51 13.76 11.62
C MET A 1 -1.49 12.60 10.64
N MET A 2 -2.43 11.66 10.74
CA MET A 2 -2.47 10.48 9.87
C MET A 2 -3.86 10.27 9.25
N PHE A 3 -3.91 10.08 7.95
CA PHE A 3 -5.09 9.66 7.21
C PHE A 3 -5.01 8.16 6.92
N GLY A 4 -6.09 7.42 7.20
CA GLY A 4 -6.11 5.96 7.09
C GLY A 4 -5.55 5.22 8.32
N GLY A 5 -5.38 5.88 9.46
CA GLY A 5 -4.79 5.32 10.69
C GLY A 5 -5.54 4.10 11.27
N SER A 6 -6.85 3.96 11.03
CA SER A 6 -7.63 2.79 11.46
C SER A 6 -7.55 1.60 10.50
N GLY A 7 -6.94 1.77 9.32
CA GLY A 7 -6.75 0.74 8.30
C GLY A 7 -5.58 -0.18 8.59
N PHE A 8 -5.41 -1.24 7.77
CA PHE A 8 -4.36 -2.24 7.95
C PHE A 8 -2.95 -1.62 7.95
N VAL A 9 -2.58 -0.86 6.93
CA VAL A 9 -1.26 -0.23 6.87
C VAL A 9 -1.13 0.85 7.94
N GLY A 10 -2.11 1.77 8.01
CA GLY A 10 -2.04 2.91 8.90
C GLY A 10 -1.93 2.53 10.39
N SER A 11 -2.63 1.48 10.83
CA SER A 11 -2.54 1.03 12.23
C SER A 11 -1.16 0.48 12.60
N HIS A 12 -0.48 -0.22 11.68
CA HIS A 12 0.88 -0.69 11.89
C HIS A 12 1.90 0.43 11.85
N VAL A 13 1.74 1.39 10.91
CA VAL A 13 2.59 2.59 10.84
C VAL A 13 2.44 3.42 12.12
N ALA A 14 1.20 3.65 12.58
CA ALA A 14 0.96 4.38 13.82
C ALA A 14 1.63 3.71 15.03
N LYS A 15 1.51 2.38 15.14
CA LYS A 15 2.16 1.59 16.20
C LYS A 15 3.69 1.72 16.18
N GLU A 16 4.31 1.64 15.01
CA GLU A 16 5.77 1.80 14.84
C GLU A 16 6.22 3.19 15.25
N LEU A 17 5.48 4.22 14.84
CA LEU A 17 5.79 5.61 15.17
C LEU A 17 5.60 5.91 16.67
N GLN A 18 4.54 5.38 17.30
CA GLN A 18 4.35 5.50 18.75
C GLN A 18 5.49 4.82 19.52
N ALA A 19 5.95 3.64 19.05
CA ALA A 19 7.08 2.94 19.67
C ALA A 19 8.39 3.74 19.54
N ALA A 20 8.51 4.60 18.53
CA ALA A 20 9.62 5.55 18.35
C ALA A 20 9.45 6.88 19.12
N GLY A 21 8.35 7.05 19.87
CA GLY A 21 8.10 8.23 20.69
C GLY A 21 7.32 9.35 20.01
N HIS A 22 6.76 9.12 18.82
CA HIS A 22 5.91 10.10 18.14
C HIS A 22 4.48 10.08 18.71
N GLU A 23 3.88 11.26 18.84
CA GLU A 23 2.45 11.41 19.15
C GLU A 23 1.63 11.36 17.85
N ILE A 24 0.63 10.47 17.80
CA ILE A 24 -0.16 10.22 16.62
C ILE A 24 -1.61 10.62 16.84
N SER A 25 -2.15 11.42 15.92
CA SER A 25 -3.58 11.66 15.77
C SER A 25 -4.02 11.21 14.36
N ALA A 26 -5.21 10.65 14.24
CA ALA A 26 -5.72 10.16 12.96
C ALA A 26 -7.18 10.56 12.71
N LEU A 27 -7.49 10.82 11.45
CA LEU A 27 -8.85 11.11 11.02
C LEU A 27 -9.74 9.85 11.14
N ALA A 28 -10.90 9.99 11.74
CA ALA A 28 -11.90 8.95 11.87
C ALA A 28 -13.23 9.39 11.27
N ARG A 29 -13.66 8.74 10.19
CA ARG A 29 -14.92 9.04 9.50
C ARG A 29 -16.17 8.47 10.17
N ASN A 30 -16.00 7.56 11.15
CA ASN A 30 -17.13 6.94 11.85
C ASN A 30 -16.73 6.45 13.24
N ALA A 31 -17.72 6.13 14.08
CA ALA A 31 -17.53 5.68 15.46
C ALA A 31 -16.63 4.44 15.58
N ALA A 32 -16.79 3.45 14.71
CA ALA A 32 -15.99 2.22 14.75
C ALA A 32 -14.49 2.51 14.47
N GLY A 33 -14.19 3.43 13.56
CA GLY A 33 -12.82 3.91 13.32
C GLY A 33 -12.27 4.66 14.52
N ALA A 34 -13.07 5.55 15.13
CA ALA A 34 -12.71 6.31 16.32
C ALA A 34 -12.39 5.39 17.51
N GLU A 35 -13.23 4.38 17.77
CA GLU A 35 -13.02 3.37 18.83
C GLU A 35 -11.71 2.59 18.63
N LYS A 36 -11.42 2.16 17.39
CA LYS A 36 -10.17 1.46 17.06
C LYS A 36 -8.94 2.33 17.34
N LEU A 37 -8.98 3.60 16.93
CA LEU A 37 -7.89 4.55 17.17
C LEU A 37 -7.70 4.82 18.67
N ALA A 38 -8.78 5.10 19.40
CA ALA A 38 -8.74 5.34 20.83
C ALA A 38 -8.21 4.11 21.60
N ALA A 39 -8.65 2.91 21.25
CA ALA A 39 -8.16 1.65 21.83
C ALA A 39 -6.66 1.42 21.58
N ALA A 40 -6.11 1.97 20.50
CA ALA A 40 -4.68 1.94 20.19
C ALA A 40 -3.89 3.12 20.78
N GLY A 41 -4.51 4.00 21.60
CA GLY A 41 -3.86 5.18 22.16
C GLY A 41 -3.54 6.26 21.12
N ILE A 42 -4.26 6.29 20.01
CA ILE A 42 -4.11 7.26 18.93
C ILE A 42 -5.15 8.37 19.14
N GLY A 43 -4.73 9.63 19.05
CA GLY A 43 -5.62 10.78 19.07
C GLY A 43 -6.66 10.70 17.95
N VAL A 44 -7.91 11.00 18.24
CA VAL A 44 -9.01 10.91 17.28
C VAL A 44 -9.39 12.30 16.81
N VAL A 45 -9.31 12.51 15.49
CA VAL A 45 -9.84 13.70 14.81
C VAL A 45 -11.07 13.26 14.02
N PRO A 46 -12.29 13.72 14.36
CA PRO A 46 -13.49 13.36 13.62
C PRO A 46 -13.53 14.08 12.27
N GLY A 47 -13.96 13.39 11.20
CA GLY A 47 -14.12 13.96 9.85
C GLY A 47 -13.95 12.91 8.75
N ASP A 48 -14.33 13.27 7.53
CA ASP A 48 -14.10 12.46 6.33
C ASP A 48 -13.22 13.23 5.35
N LEU A 49 -12.41 12.51 4.57
CA LEU A 49 -11.58 13.09 3.49
C LEU A 49 -12.42 13.71 2.36
N GLU A 50 -13.69 13.32 2.25
CA GLU A 50 -14.64 13.86 1.28
C GLU A 50 -15.33 15.14 1.79
N ASP A 51 -15.14 15.51 3.05
CA ASP A 51 -15.66 16.74 3.62
C ASP A 51 -14.81 17.95 3.22
N ALA A 52 -15.43 19.13 3.24
CA ALA A 52 -14.74 20.42 3.05
C ALA A 52 -13.99 20.79 4.35
N LEU A 53 -12.79 20.22 4.54
CA LEU A 53 -11.95 20.49 5.70
C LEU A 53 -11.05 21.71 5.47
N ASP A 54 -10.87 22.54 6.51
CA ASP A 54 -9.80 23.53 6.52
C ASP A 54 -8.48 22.86 6.87
N TRP A 55 -7.70 22.53 5.82
CA TRP A 55 -6.43 21.83 5.98
C TRP A 55 -5.40 22.66 6.75
N SER A 56 -5.42 23.98 6.61
CA SER A 56 -4.48 24.86 7.30
C SER A 56 -4.71 24.88 8.81
N GLU A 57 -5.98 24.98 9.23
CA GLU A 57 -6.36 24.86 10.64
C GLU A 57 -6.05 23.47 11.18
N LEU A 58 -6.44 22.42 10.43
CA LEU A 58 -6.21 21.04 10.85
C LEU A 58 -4.72 20.71 11.01
N PHE A 59 -3.85 21.24 10.16
CA PHE A 59 -2.42 20.91 10.20
C PHE A 59 -1.60 21.82 11.12
N ALA A 60 -2.19 22.86 11.70
CA ALA A 60 -1.48 23.87 12.51
C ALA A 60 -0.65 23.22 13.64
N GLU A 61 -1.21 22.24 14.34
CA GLU A 61 -0.60 21.61 15.50
C GLU A 61 0.26 20.37 15.20
N PHE A 62 0.42 19.98 13.92
CA PHE A 62 1.15 18.77 13.55
C PHE A 62 2.45 19.12 12.80
N ASP A 63 3.54 18.43 13.11
CA ASP A 63 4.82 18.53 12.41
C ASP A 63 4.85 17.74 11.10
N ALA A 64 3.98 16.73 11.02
CA ALA A 64 3.96 15.82 9.88
C ALA A 64 2.53 15.33 9.55
N VAL A 65 2.29 15.12 8.27
CA VAL A 65 1.07 14.54 7.72
C VAL A 65 1.43 13.27 6.95
N ILE A 66 0.79 12.13 7.29
CA ILE A 66 0.96 10.86 6.58
C ILE A 66 -0.36 10.51 5.93
N TYR A 67 -0.37 10.47 4.60
CA TYR A 67 -1.51 10.06 3.81
C TYR A 67 -1.39 8.56 3.46
N ALA A 68 -2.05 7.72 4.24
CA ALA A 68 -2.15 6.27 4.04
C ALA A 68 -3.62 5.82 3.82
N ALA A 69 -4.49 6.75 3.47
CA ALA A 69 -5.87 6.50 3.07
C ALA A 69 -5.95 6.10 1.59
N GLN A 70 -7.12 5.63 1.18
CA GLN A 70 -7.39 5.30 -0.21
C GLN A 70 -8.68 5.97 -0.66
N LEU A 71 -8.55 6.87 -1.61
CA LEU A 71 -9.65 7.47 -2.38
C LEU A 71 -9.61 6.96 -3.82
N LEU A 72 -10.65 7.26 -4.59
CA LEU A 72 -10.59 7.15 -6.05
C LEU A 72 -9.52 8.12 -6.58
N LEU A 73 -8.86 7.76 -7.67
CA LEU A 73 -7.68 8.48 -8.18
C LEU A 73 -7.89 9.99 -8.43
N GLU A 74 -9.06 10.37 -8.93
CA GLU A 74 -9.36 11.77 -9.24
C GLU A 74 -9.60 12.61 -7.98
N PRO A 75 -10.52 12.23 -7.06
CA PRO A 75 -10.65 12.89 -5.77
C PRO A 75 -9.36 12.90 -4.96
N GLU A 76 -8.56 11.82 -4.98
CA GLU A 76 -7.29 11.75 -4.27
C GLU A 76 -6.32 12.82 -4.74
N ASN A 77 -6.19 13.04 -6.05
CA ASN A 77 -5.30 14.06 -6.60
C ASN A 77 -5.68 15.46 -6.11
N ALA A 78 -6.97 15.83 -6.18
CA ALA A 78 -7.45 17.14 -5.72
C ALA A 78 -7.28 17.32 -4.19
N THR A 79 -7.56 16.29 -3.41
CA THR A 79 -7.41 16.32 -1.94
C THR A 79 -5.94 16.49 -1.56
N VAL A 80 -5.03 15.76 -2.21
CA VAL A 80 -3.59 15.86 -1.95
C VAL A 80 -3.05 17.24 -2.35
N ASP A 81 -3.50 17.81 -3.48
CA ASP A 81 -3.12 19.17 -3.90
C ASP A 81 -3.53 20.23 -2.86
N ALA A 82 -4.76 20.15 -2.36
CA ALA A 82 -5.23 21.03 -1.31
C ALA A 82 -4.44 20.89 0.00
N MET A 83 -4.09 19.67 0.40
CA MET A 83 -3.24 19.42 1.58
C MET A 83 -1.83 20.01 1.41
N LEU A 84 -1.22 19.84 0.23
CA LEU A 84 0.10 20.38 -0.06
C LEU A 84 0.09 21.91 -0.06
N SER A 85 -0.96 22.52 -0.63
CA SER A 85 -1.12 23.98 -0.62
C SER A 85 -1.23 24.53 0.80
N ALA A 86 -1.91 23.83 1.71
CA ALA A 86 -1.99 24.20 3.11
C ALA A 86 -0.65 24.04 3.89
N LEU A 87 0.29 23.29 3.33
CA LEU A 87 1.61 23.04 3.93
C LEU A 87 2.73 23.89 3.31
N GLU A 88 2.45 24.71 2.29
CA GLU A 88 3.45 25.57 1.64
C GLU A 88 4.18 26.46 2.67
N ASP A 89 5.49 26.60 2.47
CA ASP A 89 6.40 27.42 3.30
C ASP A 89 6.40 27.07 4.81
N THR A 90 5.83 25.91 5.20
CA THR A 90 5.77 25.52 6.62
C THR A 90 6.98 24.69 7.06
N GLY A 91 7.73 24.08 6.15
CA GLY A 91 8.77 23.10 6.46
C GLY A 91 8.25 21.78 7.02
N LYS A 92 6.92 21.63 7.17
CA LYS A 92 6.30 20.40 7.71
C LYS A 92 6.45 19.23 6.74
N THR A 93 6.40 18.02 7.29
CA THR A 93 6.56 16.80 6.49
C THR A 93 5.22 16.32 5.92
N PHE A 94 5.21 15.92 4.63
CA PHE A 94 4.08 15.23 4.02
C PHE A 94 4.55 13.91 3.39
N ILE A 95 4.01 12.78 3.84
CA ILE A 95 4.32 11.46 3.28
C ILE A 95 3.09 10.92 2.54
N PHE A 96 3.21 10.74 1.24
CA PHE A 96 2.17 10.17 0.39
C PHE A 96 2.40 8.67 0.17
N THR A 97 1.37 7.86 0.43
CA THR A 97 1.37 6.43 0.12
C THR A 97 0.87 6.21 -1.30
N SER A 98 1.76 5.87 -2.19
CA SER A 98 1.41 5.41 -3.53
C SER A 98 1.41 3.88 -3.61
N GLY A 99 1.95 3.30 -4.66
CA GLY A 99 2.11 1.85 -4.82
C GLY A 99 2.91 1.48 -6.06
N THR A 100 3.64 0.36 -6.00
CA THR A 100 4.43 -0.13 -7.16
C THR A 100 3.56 -0.60 -8.33
N GLY A 101 2.24 -0.67 -8.17
CA GLY A 101 1.31 -0.93 -9.27
C GLY A 101 1.43 0.07 -10.43
N VAL A 102 1.95 1.28 -10.19
CA VAL A 102 2.18 2.30 -11.25
C VAL A 102 3.21 1.85 -12.28
N VAL A 103 4.19 1.01 -11.91
CA VAL A 103 5.21 0.44 -12.80
C VAL A 103 4.84 -0.96 -13.32
N ALA A 104 3.61 -1.41 -13.07
CA ALA A 104 3.16 -2.72 -13.50
C ALA A 104 3.03 -2.82 -15.02
N GLN A 105 3.23 -4.03 -15.54
CA GLN A 105 3.08 -4.34 -16.96
C GLN A 105 2.02 -5.42 -17.11
N ARG A 106 1.11 -5.25 -18.07
CA ARG A 106 0.12 -6.29 -18.36
C ARG A 106 0.80 -7.47 -19.05
N THR A 107 0.72 -8.64 -18.45
CA THR A 107 1.32 -9.88 -18.95
C THR A 107 0.33 -11.04 -19.01
N ASP A 108 -0.90 -10.84 -18.53
CA ASP A 108 -1.97 -11.85 -18.50
C ASP A 108 -1.51 -13.18 -17.88
N GLY A 109 -0.75 -13.10 -16.79
CA GLY A 109 -0.22 -14.26 -16.05
C GLY A 109 1.17 -14.72 -16.51
N PHE A 110 1.73 -14.16 -17.57
CA PHE A 110 3.09 -14.51 -18.01
C PHE A 110 4.15 -13.70 -17.23
N TRP A 111 5.37 -14.20 -17.27
CA TRP A 111 6.54 -13.57 -16.68
C TRP A 111 7.05 -12.39 -17.52
N SER A 112 7.68 -11.41 -16.85
CA SER A 112 8.44 -10.31 -17.46
C SER A 112 9.81 -10.19 -16.80
N GLU A 113 10.85 -9.85 -17.57
CA GLU A 113 12.19 -9.55 -17.04
C GLU A 113 12.26 -8.19 -16.37
N ASP A 114 11.42 -7.24 -16.78
CA ASP A 114 11.52 -5.86 -16.35
C ASP A 114 11.28 -5.70 -14.85
N SER A 115 12.20 -4.99 -14.22
CA SER A 115 12.16 -4.64 -12.80
C SER A 115 12.65 -3.21 -12.61
N PHE A 116 11.88 -2.40 -11.88
CA PHE A 116 12.08 -0.95 -11.78
C PHE A 116 12.57 -0.54 -10.39
N ALA A 117 13.67 0.21 -10.34
CA ALA A 117 14.07 0.99 -9.17
C ALA A 117 13.36 2.35 -9.16
N GLU A 118 13.61 3.15 -8.12
CA GLU A 118 12.91 4.43 -7.92
C GLU A 118 13.13 5.44 -9.06
N ASP A 119 14.32 5.42 -9.68
CA ASP A 119 14.72 6.37 -10.73
C ASP A 119 14.72 5.76 -12.14
N ASP A 120 14.37 4.47 -12.28
CA ASP A 120 14.33 3.86 -13.59
C ASP A 120 13.17 4.43 -14.41
N PRO A 121 13.38 4.72 -15.70
CA PRO A 121 12.32 5.18 -16.58
C PRO A 121 11.29 4.05 -16.80
N PHE A 122 10.01 4.39 -16.76
CA PHE A 122 8.93 3.46 -17.02
C PHE A 122 7.76 4.15 -17.73
N ILE A 123 6.93 3.34 -18.38
CA ILE A 123 5.65 3.80 -18.90
C ILE A 123 4.60 3.51 -17.81
N PRO A 124 3.91 4.53 -17.28
CA PRO A 124 2.90 4.32 -16.25
C PRO A 124 1.82 3.32 -16.70
N TYR A 125 1.48 2.38 -15.83
CA TYR A 125 0.38 1.47 -16.08
C TYR A 125 -0.92 2.26 -16.23
N LYS A 126 -1.49 2.25 -17.43
CA LYS A 126 -2.59 3.14 -17.82
C LYS A 126 -3.73 3.25 -16.79
N PRO A 127 -4.22 2.15 -16.16
CA PRO A 127 -5.27 2.24 -15.15
C PRO A 127 -4.86 3.01 -13.87
N LEU A 128 -3.56 3.19 -13.63
CA LEU A 128 -3.00 3.86 -12.46
C LEU A 128 -2.18 5.12 -12.83
N ALA A 129 -2.20 5.54 -14.09
CA ALA A 129 -1.38 6.67 -14.57
C ALA A 129 -1.63 7.96 -13.78
N ARG A 130 -2.89 8.24 -13.39
CA ARG A 130 -3.24 9.42 -12.59
C ARG A 130 -2.47 9.48 -11.26
N ARG A 131 -2.16 8.33 -10.67
CA ARG A 131 -1.38 8.26 -9.43
C ARG A 131 0.06 8.76 -9.62
N THR A 132 0.67 8.55 -10.79
CA THR A 132 2.00 9.11 -11.09
C THR A 132 2.00 10.62 -11.20
N GLU A 133 0.89 11.22 -11.62
CA GLU A 133 0.72 12.68 -11.61
C GLU A 133 0.66 13.21 -10.17
N THR A 134 -0.09 12.52 -9.29
CA THR A 134 -0.13 12.85 -7.85
C THR A 134 1.26 12.72 -7.21
N GLU A 135 2.01 11.66 -7.52
CA GLU A 135 3.39 11.50 -7.05
C GLU A 135 4.31 12.64 -7.51
N ALA A 136 4.22 13.03 -8.79
CA ALA A 136 5.00 14.14 -9.32
C ALA A 136 4.67 15.46 -8.61
N MET A 137 3.39 15.72 -8.36
CA MET A 137 2.91 16.88 -7.61
C MET A 137 3.43 16.88 -6.16
N VAL A 138 3.37 15.74 -5.46
CA VAL A 138 3.91 15.59 -4.10
C VAL A 138 5.41 15.88 -4.10
N ARG A 139 6.17 15.29 -5.02
CA ARG A 139 7.63 15.49 -5.07
C ARG A 139 8.00 16.94 -5.37
N ALA A 140 7.26 17.61 -6.28
CA ALA A 140 7.47 19.02 -6.60
C ALA A 140 7.16 19.96 -5.45
N ALA A 141 6.32 19.57 -4.48
CA ALA A 141 6.01 20.39 -3.30
C ALA A 141 7.26 20.66 -2.42
N ALA A 142 8.34 19.89 -2.59
CA ALA A 142 9.63 20.19 -1.98
C ALA A 142 10.17 21.57 -2.37
N GLU A 143 9.94 22.01 -3.60
CA GLU A 143 10.33 23.34 -4.09
C GLU A 143 9.48 24.46 -3.49
N ARG A 144 8.34 24.11 -2.88
CA ARG A 144 7.41 25.03 -2.20
C ARG A 144 7.51 24.99 -0.67
N GLY A 145 8.66 24.54 -0.14
CA GLY A 145 8.92 24.53 1.30
C GLY A 145 8.15 23.44 2.09
N VAL A 146 7.68 22.39 1.43
CA VAL A 146 7.10 21.20 2.07
C VAL A 146 8.13 20.08 2.07
N ARG A 147 8.44 19.47 3.21
CA ARG A 147 9.27 18.25 3.22
C ARG A 147 8.43 17.04 2.75
N SER A 148 8.17 16.98 1.47
CA SER A 148 7.28 16.00 0.85
C SER A 148 8.04 14.73 0.43
N LEU A 149 7.41 13.57 0.60
CA LEU A 149 7.97 12.26 0.36
C LEU A 149 6.92 11.33 -0.26
N VAL A 150 7.34 10.43 -1.13
CA VAL A 150 6.49 9.37 -1.69
C VAL A 150 7.01 8.01 -1.24
N ILE A 151 6.13 7.16 -0.71
CA ILE A 151 6.42 5.74 -0.47
C ILE A 151 5.58 4.92 -1.44
N ARG A 152 6.22 4.03 -2.22
CA ARG A 152 5.58 3.04 -3.09
C ARG A 152 5.70 1.64 -2.47
N PRO A 153 4.74 1.19 -1.64
CA PRO A 153 4.68 -0.20 -1.24
C PRO A 153 4.24 -1.09 -2.40
N PRO A 154 4.77 -2.32 -2.48
CA PRO A 154 4.26 -3.37 -3.36
C PRO A 154 3.06 -4.09 -2.73
N SER A 155 2.86 -5.38 -3.03
CA SER A 155 1.88 -6.21 -2.29
C SER A 155 2.27 -6.30 -0.82
N ILE A 156 1.40 -5.80 0.06
CA ILE A 156 1.63 -5.77 1.51
C ILE A 156 0.99 -7.01 2.14
N TRP A 157 1.72 -7.67 3.06
CA TRP A 157 1.27 -8.84 3.77
C TRP A 157 1.75 -8.84 5.22
N GLY A 158 1.26 -9.75 6.03
CA GLY A 158 1.72 -9.98 7.40
C GLY A 158 0.64 -9.80 8.44
N ASN A 159 0.84 -10.42 9.60
CA ASN A 159 -0.07 -10.36 10.74
C ASN A 159 -1.53 -10.76 10.39
N GLY A 160 -1.71 -11.64 9.40
CA GLY A 160 -3.01 -12.10 8.93
C GLY A 160 -3.75 -11.08 8.04
N GLY A 161 -3.07 -10.04 7.55
CA GLY A 161 -3.60 -9.04 6.63
C GLY A 161 -2.87 -9.03 5.29
N SER A 162 -3.61 -9.07 4.19
CA SER A 162 -3.10 -8.85 2.84
C SER A 162 -4.24 -8.70 1.86
N HIS A 163 -4.29 -7.59 1.16
CA HIS A 163 -5.30 -7.39 0.11
C HIS A 163 -5.12 -8.40 -1.05
N MET A 164 -3.88 -8.72 -1.40
CA MET A 164 -3.58 -9.69 -2.46
C MET A 164 -3.98 -11.11 -2.06
N LEU A 165 -3.62 -11.57 -0.86
CA LEU A 165 -3.97 -12.91 -0.40
C LEU A 165 -5.49 -13.07 -0.27
N GLN A 166 -6.20 -11.99 0.08
CA GLN A 166 -7.66 -12.02 0.17
C GLN A 166 -8.32 -12.41 -1.16
N TYR A 167 -7.83 -11.93 -2.30
CA TYR A 167 -8.34 -12.35 -3.61
C TYR A 167 -8.24 -13.87 -3.84
N PHE A 168 -7.13 -14.49 -3.42
CA PHE A 168 -6.98 -15.94 -3.51
C PHE A 168 -7.99 -16.67 -2.62
N PHE A 169 -8.21 -16.21 -1.39
CA PHE A 169 -9.23 -16.78 -0.52
C PHE A 169 -10.65 -16.56 -1.05
N ASP A 170 -10.96 -15.40 -1.60
CA ASP A 170 -12.25 -15.11 -2.24
C ASP A 170 -12.51 -16.06 -3.42
N SER A 171 -11.48 -16.51 -4.14
CA SER A 171 -11.65 -17.47 -5.22
C SER A 171 -12.10 -18.85 -4.70
N ILE A 172 -11.64 -19.27 -3.51
CA ILE A 172 -12.09 -20.51 -2.89
C ILE A 172 -13.60 -20.43 -2.56
N GLU A 173 -14.04 -19.32 -1.96
CA GLU A 173 -15.46 -19.12 -1.60
C GLU A 173 -16.37 -19.17 -2.84
N ARG A 174 -15.88 -18.68 -3.99
CA ARG A 174 -16.67 -18.57 -5.24
C ARG A 174 -16.62 -19.81 -6.12
N THR A 175 -15.52 -20.57 -6.09
CA THR A 175 -15.28 -21.65 -7.07
C THR A 175 -14.93 -23.00 -6.43
N GLY A 176 -14.64 -23.03 -5.13
CA GLY A 176 -14.11 -24.22 -4.45
C GLY A 176 -12.60 -24.44 -4.69
N ALA A 177 -11.92 -23.59 -5.44
CA ALA A 177 -10.50 -23.72 -5.79
C ALA A 177 -9.76 -22.41 -5.59
N VAL A 178 -8.43 -22.47 -5.38
CA VAL A 178 -7.57 -21.28 -5.42
C VAL A 178 -7.24 -20.97 -6.88
N CYS A 179 -7.76 -19.88 -7.39
CA CYS A 179 -7.59 -19.51 -8.79
C CYS A 179 -6.41 -18.57 -9.02
N TYR A 180 -5.77 -18.68 -10.19
CA TYR A 180 -4.78 -17.75 -10.71
C TYR A 180 -4.94 -17.58 -12.22
N LEU A 181 -4.54 -16.42 -12.78
CA LEU A 181 -4.74 -16.11 -14.19
C LEU A 181 -3.66 -16.78 -15.05
N GLY A 182 -4.06 -17.45 -16.13
CA GLY A 182 -3.17 -18.03 -17.13
C GLY A 182 -2.12 -18.95 -16.52
N PRO A 183 -0.83 -18.84 -16.86
CA PRO A 183 0.22 -19.66 -16.25
C PRO A 183 0.57 -19.27 -14.82
N GLY A 184 0.12 -18.11 -14.33
CA GLY A 184 0.42 -17.61 -12.98
C GLY A 184 1.89 -17.27 -12.72
N LEU A 185 2.69 -17.09 -13.80
CA LEU A 185 4.13 -16.83 -13.71
C LEU A 185 4.45 -15.34 -13.50
N ASN A 186 3.46 -14.48 -13.58
CA ASN A 186 3.61 -13.06 -13.28
C ASN A 186 4.07 -12.86 -11.84
N LEU A 187 5.15 -12.11 -11.68
CA LEU A 187 5.75 -11.79 -10.39
C LEU A 187 5.14 -10.49 -9.84
N TYR A 188 4.90 -10.48 -8.55
CA TYR A 188 4.59 -9.25 -7.83
C TYR A 188 5.56 -9.07 -6.67
N SER A 189 6.20 -7.91 -6.60
CA SER A 189 7.03 -7.55 -5.45
C SER A 189 6.18 -7.45 -4.20
N ASN A 190 6.77 -7.73 -3.03
CA ASN A 190 6.04 -7.73 -1.78
C ASN A 190 6.84 -7.19 -0.61
N VAL A 191 6.13 -6.86 0.47
CA VAL A 191 6.71 -6.40 1.73
C VAL A 191 5.83 -6.80 2.91
N HIS A 192 6.44 -7.18 4.03
CA HIS A 192 5.73 -7.36 5.27
C HIS A 192 5.32 -6.01 5.87
N VAL A 193 4.14 -5.93 6.46
CA VAL A 193 3.59 -4.66 6.98
C VAL A 193 4.46 -4.02 8.06
N GLU A 194 5.15 -4.79 8.89
CA GLU A 194 6.07 -4.26 9.90
C GLU A 194 7.34 -3.68 9.27
N ASP A 195 7.89 -4.32 8.23
CA ASP A 195 9.03 -3.78 7.50
C ASP A 195 8.65 -2.51 6.74
N LEU A 196 7.44 -2.44 6.18
CA LEU A 196 6.88 -1.24 5.59
C LEU A 196 6.74 -0.12 6.64
N SER A 197 6.18 -0.42 7.82
CA SER A 197 6.01 0.56 8.90
C SER A 197 7.34 1.15 9.35
N ARG A 198 8.38 0.31 9.44
CA ARG A 198 9.75 0.77 9.71
C ARG A 198 10.28 1.71 8.63
N LEU A 199 9.95 1.47 7.35
CA LEU A 199 10.33 2.40 6.28
C LEU A 199 9.64 3.77 6.45
N TYR A 200 8.35 3.80 6.85
CA TYR A 200 7.66 5.06 7.14
C TYR A 200 8.35 5.85 8.24
N ARG A 201 8.75 5.18 9.32
CA ARG A 201 9.50 5.82 10.41
C ARG A 201 10.83 6.38 9.92
N LEU A 202 11.63 5.60 9.22
CA LEU A 202 12.92 6.05 8.67
C LEU A 202 12.75 7.22 7.69
N ALA A 203 11.73 7.17 6.84
CA ALA A 203 11.43 8.25 5.90
C ALA A 203 10.96 9.53 6.63
N LEU A 204 10.16 9.39 7.68
CA LEU A 204 9.75 10.51 8.53
C LEU A 204 10.95 11.16 9.24
N GLU A 205 11.86 10.35 9.77
CA GLU A 205 12.99 10.83 10.58
C GLU A 205 14.16 11.37 9.71
N ALA A 206 14.44 10.75 8.55
CA ALA A 206 15.65 11.02 7.77
C ALA A 206 15.46 11.16 6.26
N GLY A 207 14.25 11.01 5.72
CA GLY A 207 14.00 11.10 4.29
C GLY A 207 14.20 12.51 3.75
N GLU A 208 14.81 12.63 2.57
CA GLU A 208 15.05 13.92 1.92
C GLU A 208 13.77 14.44 1.23
N ALA A 209 13.59 15.76 1.22
CA ALA A 209 12.46 16.40 0.55
C ALA A 209 12.46 16.05 -0.96
N GLY A 210 11.28 15.72 -1.49
CA GLY A 210 11.10 15.30 -2.89
C GLY A 210 11.49 13.84 -3.16
N ALA A 211 11.97 13.09 -2.16
CA ALA A 211 12.38 11.71 -2.37
C ALA A 211 11.18 10.77 -2.60
N LEU A 212 11.46 9.69 -3.35
CA LEU A 212 10.55 8.58 -3.56
C LEU A 212 11.25 7.29 -3.15
N TYR A 213 10.60 6.46 -2.35
CA TYR A 213 11.13 5.20 -1.84
C TYR A 213 10.23 4.02 -2.22
N HIS A 214 10.81 2.99 -2.82
CA HIS A 214 10.15 1.69 -2.95
C HIS A 214 10.34 0.87 -1.67
N ALA A 215 9.27 0.16 -1.23
CA ALA A 215 9.29 -0.68 -0.04
C ALA A 215 9.35 -2.17 -0.42
N VAL A 216 10.39 -2.60 -1.14
CA VAL A 216 10.44 -3.97 -1.68
C VAL A 216 11.34 -4.87 -0.86
N ALA A 217 10.76 -5.94 -0.28
CA ALA A 217 11.47 -6.98 0.46
C ALA A 217 11.76 -8.23 -0.37
N GLY A 218 10.84 -8.63 -1.24
CA GLY A 218 10.94 -9.81 -2.08
C GLY A 218 9.94 -9.79 -3.23
N GLU A 219 9.86 -10.88 -3.97
CA GLU A 219 8.88 -11.08 -5.03
C GLU A 219 8.44 -12.56 -5.09
N VAL A 220 7.22 -12.80 -5.55
CA VAL A 220 6.67 -14.15 -5.70
C VAL A 220 5.70 -14.19 -6.87
N ASN A 221 5.62 -15.31 -7.59
CA ASN A 221 4.62 -15.51 -8.63
C ASN A 221 3.32 -16.08 -8.08
N TYR A 222 2.23 -15.84 -8.78
CA TYR A 222 0.90 -16.19 -8.32
C TYR A 222 0.62 -17.69 -8.34
N HIS A 223 1.23 -18.44 -9.25
CA HIS A 223 1.18 -19.90 -9.25
C HIS A 223 1.69 -20.46 -7.91
N THR A 224 2.87 -19.99 -7.46
CA THR A 224 3.47 -20.44 -6.20
C THR A 224 2.56 -20.10 -5.00
N VAL A 225 2.02 -18.88 -4.95
CA VAL A 225 1.09 -18.45 -3.89
C VAL A 225 -0.18 -19.32 -3.90
N ALA A 226 -0.81 -19.48 -5.07
CA ALA A 226 -2.04 -20.27 -5.19
C ALA A 226 -1.85 -21.71 -4.74
N HIS A 227 -0.76 -22.35 -5.16
CA HIS A 227 -0.45 -23.73 -4.75
C HIS A 227 -0.11 -23.86 -3.27
N ALA A 228 0.53 -22.86 -2.66
CA ALA A 228 0.80 -22.83 -1.22
C ALA A 228 -0.52 -22.76 -0.42
N ILE A 229 -1.43 -21.85 -0.81
CA ILE A 229 -2.76 -21.73 -0.18
C ILE A 229 -3.58 -22.99 -0.40
N ALA A 230 -3.57 -23.54 -1.62
CA ALA A 230 -4.34 -24.74 -1.95
C ALA A 230 -3.93 -25.94 -1.09
N ARG A 231 -2.62 -26.18 -0.93
CA ARG A 231 -2.10 -27.23 -0.02
C ARG A 231 -2.56 -27.03 1.42
N GLN A 232 -2.49 -25.80 1.92
CA GLN A 232 -2.91 -25.49 3.29
C GLN A 232 -4.40 -25.70 3.50
N ARG A 233 -5.22 -25.37 2.49
CA ARG A 233 -6.69 -25.43 2.57
C ARG A 233 -7.25 -26.78 2.17
N GLY A 234 -6.44 -27.70 1.64
CA GLY A 234 -6.90 -29.00 1.14
C GLY A 234 -7.82 -28.87 -0.08
N VAL A 235 -7.61 -27.85 -0.93
CA VAL A 235 -8.36 -27.60 -2.16
C VAL A 235 -7.44 -27.61 -3.37
N GLU A 236 -8.01 -27.58 -4.59
CA GLU A 236 -7.26 -27.49 -5.83
C GLU A 236 -6.74 -26.06 -6.09
N ALA A 237 -5.56 -25.95 -6.72
CA ALA A 237 -5.10 -24.72 -7.36
C ALA A 237 -5.41 -24.78 -8.85
N ARG A 238 -6.07 -23.76 -9.42
CA ARG A 238 -6.61 -23.81 -10.77
C ARG A 238 -6.28 -22.56 -11.59
N SER A 239 -5.75 -22.76 -12.78
CA SER A 239 -5.61 -21.72 -13.79
C SER A 239 -6.96 -21.31 -14.37
N VAL A 240 -7.16 -20.02 -14.59
CA VAL A 240 -8.38 -19.47 -15.21
C VAL A 240 -8.04 -18.54 -16.38
N ALA A 241 -8.95 -18.44 -17.35
CA ALA A 241 -8.88 -17.44 -18.41
C ALA A 241 -9.31 -16.06 -17.90
N PHE A 242 -9.03 -14.99 -18.67
CA PHE A 242 -9.30 -13.61 -18.24
C PHE A 242 -10.79 -13.37 -17.99
N GLU A 243 -11.69 -13.88 -18.81
CA GLU A 243 -13.15 -13.73 -18.66
C GLU A 243 -13.66 -14.41 -17.37
N GLU A 244 -13.04 -15.51 -16.96
CA GLU A 244 -13.35 -16.17 -15.69
C GLU A 244 -12.75 -15.38 -14.51
N ALA A 245 -11.56 -14.85 -14.66
CA ALA A 245 -10.92 -13.98 -13.69
C ALA A 245 -11.79 -12.74 -13.38
N GLU A 246 -12.38 -12.10 -14.41
CA GLU A 246 -13.33 -10.99 -14.23
C GLU A 246 -14.57 -11.41 -13.43
N ARG A 247 -15.09 -12.61 -13.65
CA ARG A 247 -16.24 -13.14 -12.89
C ARG A 247 -15.88 -13.43 -11.43
N ILE A 248 -14.67 -13.92 -11.18
CA ILE A 248 -14.20 -14.26 -9.83
C ILE A 248 -13.86 -13.00 -9.03
N TRP A 249 -13.08 -12.07 -9.58
CA TRP A 249 -12.49 -10.96 -8.84
C TRP A 249 -13.04 -9.58 -9.22
N GLY A 250 -13.95 -9.53 -10.18
CA GLY A 250 -14.39 -8.30 -10.82
C GLY A 250 -13.33 -7.75 -11.78
N ARG A 251 -13.74 -6.82 -12.65
CA ARG A 251 -12.86 -6.23 -13.66
C ARG A 251 -11.62 -5.56 -13.06
N PHE A 252 -11.77 -4.87 -11.95
CA PHE A 252 -10.65 -4.22 -11.26
C PHE A 252 -9.63 -5.24 -10.76
N GLY A 253 -10.05 -6.27 -10.03
CA GLY A 253 -9.15 -7.33 -9.54
C GLY A 253 -8.44 -8.08 -10.66
N ALA A 254 -9.16 -8.43 -11.73
CA ALA A 254 -8.56 -9.09 -12.89
C ALA A 254 -7.48 -8.24 -13.56
N ILE A 255 -7.73 -6.92 -13.79
CA ILE A 255 -6.82 -6.01 -14.49
C ILE A 255 -5.66 -5.55 -13.60
N ILE A 256 -5.94 -5.13 -12.35
CA ILE A 256 -4.93 -4.47 -11.50
C ILE A 256 -4.09 -5.47 -10.71
N ALA A 257 -4.70 -6.61 -10.32
CA ALA A 257 -4.01 -7.60 -9.50
C ALA A 257 -3.46 -8.76 -10.33
N PHE A 258 -4.31 -9.47 -11.07
CA PHE A 258 -3.94 -10.77 -11.63
C PHE A 258 -3.32 -10.73 -13.04
N SER A 259 -3.66 -9.75 -13.88
CA SER A 259 -3.11 -9.68 -15.24
C SER A 259 -1.75 -8.98 -15.34
N VAL A 260 -1.21 -8.49 -14.23
CA VAL A 260 0.03 -7.71 -14.25
C VAL A 260 1.21 -8.44 -13.62
N CYS A 261 2.39 -8.14 -14.15
CA CYS A 261 3.68 -8.35 -13.52
C CYS A 261 4.14 -7.00 -12.95
N SER A 262 4.41 -6.92 -11.65
CA SER A 262 4.86 -5.69 -10.99
C SER A 262 6.12 -5.98 -10.18
N ARG A 263 7.27 -5.82 -10.83
CA ARG A 263 8.58 -6.08 -10.25
C ARG A 263 9.29 -4.76 -9.97
N SER A 264 9.71 -4.59 -8.74
CA SER A 264 10.40 -3.37 -8.31
C SER A 264 11.59 -3.70 -7.41
N ARG A 265 12.51 -2.76 -7.33
CA ARG A 265 13.70 -2.81 -6.48
C ARG A 265 13.72 -1.57 -5.60
N SER A 266 14.38 -1.63 -4.44
CA SER A 266 14.42 -0.56 -3.45
C SER A 266 15.86 -0.13 -3.09
N PRO A 267 16.72 0.23 -4.05
CA PRO A 267 18.09 0.63 -3.76
C PRO A 267 18.16 1.91 -2.93
N ARG A 268 17.27 2.88 -3.17
CA ARG A 268 17.24 4.15 -2.45
C ARG A 268 16.88 3.97 -0.98
N ALA A 269 15.79 3.26 -0.67
CA ALA A 269 15.41 2.99 0.71
C ALA A 269 16.54 2.27 1.49
N ARG A 270 17.24 1.35 0.83
CA ARG A 270 18.37 0.61 1.43
C ARG A 270 19.62 1.46 1.59
N GLY A 271 19.94 2.31 0.61
CA GLY A 271 21.15 3.13 0.56
C GLY A 271 21.05 4.37 1.43
N GLU A 272 19.98 5.14 1.29
CA GLU A 272 19.80 6.44 1.94
C GLU A 272 19.29 6.30 3.39
N LEU A 273 18.31 5.40 3.62
CA LEU A 273 17.67 5.24 4.92
C LEU A 273 18.19 4.05 5.73
N GLY A 274 19.11 3.26 5.18
CA GLY A 274 19.59 2.04 5.83
C GLY A 274 18.50 1.00 6.05
N TRP A 275 17.36 1.10 5.35
CA TRP A 275 16.24 0.19 5.51
C TRP A 275 16.64 -1.26 5.18
N ARG A 276 16.33 -2.18 6.08
CA ARG A 276 16.63 -3.62 5.95
C ARG A 276 15.40 -4.40 6.35
N PRO A 277 14.63 -4.95 5.39
CA PRO A 277 13.47 -5.80 5.69
C PRO A 277 13.94 -7.08 6.40
N GLN A 278 13.15 -7.55 7.36
CA GLN A 278 13.44 -8.71 8.19
C GLN A 278 12.50 -9.88 7.90
N HIS A 279 11.28 -9.58 7.41
CA HIS A 279 10.26 -10.57 7.11
C HIS A 279 10.26 -10.86 5.61
N LEU A 280 10.82 -11.99 5.20
CA LEU A 280 11.06 -12.31 3.79
C LEU A 280 10.21 -13.47 3.26
N ASP A 281 9.59 -14.25 4.15
CA ASP A 281 8.84 -15.46 3.77
C ASP A 281 7.32 -15.23 3.86
N MET A 282 6.75 -14.68 2.79
CA MET A 282 5.31 -14.49 2.66
C MET A 282 4.56 -15.83 2.66
N LEU A 283 5.18 -16.91 2.16
CA LEU A 283 4.51 -18.20 2.08
C LEU A 283 4.34 -18.85 3.47
N ALA A 284 5.23 -18.57 4.41
CA ALA A 284 5.06 -19.00 5.79
C ALA A 284 3.89 -18.27 6.48
N ASP A 285 3.68 -16.98 6.18
CA ASP A 285 2.59 -16.18 6.75
C ASP A 285 1.19 -16.64 6.31
N ILE A 286 1.07 -17.30 5.16
CA ILE A 286 -0.21 -17.88 4.68
C ILE A 286 -0.86 -18.79 5.72
N ALA A 287 -0.07 -19.43 6.60
CA ALA A 287 -0.55 -20.27 7.69
C ALA A 287 -1.10 -19.48 8.89
N HIS A 288 -1.01 -18.15 8.91
CA HIS A 288 -1.44 -17.34 10.04
C HIS A 288 -2.96 -17.53 10.30
N PRO A 289 -3.37 -17.79 11.58
CA PRO A 289 -4.77 -18.11 11.91
C PRO A 289 -5.78 -17.05 11.47
N ALA A 290 -5.43 -15.78 11.40
CA ALA A 290 -6.32 -14.71 10.98
C ALA A 290 -6.82 -14.86 9.53
N TYR A 291 -6.04 -15.48 8.64
CA TYR A 291 -6.52 -15.82 7.29
C TYR A 291 -7.56 -16.96 7.30
N LEU A 292 -7.62 -17.75 8.40
CA LEU A 292 -8.56 -18.86 8.56
C LEU A 292 -9.92 -18.43 9.07
N THR A 293 -9.97 -17.35 9.86
CA THR A 293 -11.18 -16.91 10.58
C THR A 293 -12.06 -15.96 9.76
N GLY A 294 -11.67 -15.64 8.53
CA GLY A 294 -12.47 -14.75 7.67
C GLY A 294 -12.55 -13.31 8.17
N SER A 295 -11.70 -12.92 9.12
CA SER A 295 -11.55 -11.51 9.48
C SER A 295 -11.03 -10.77 8.25
N ARG A 296 -11.91 -10.03 7.59
CA ARG A 296 -11.60 -9.26 6.37
C ARG A 296 -11.16 -7.87 6.79
N PRO A 297 -9.86 -7.57 6.90
CA PRO A 297 -9.40 -6.26 7.34
C PRO A 297 -9.73 -5.14 6.34
N PHE A 298 -10.28 -5.50 5.16
CA PHE A 298 -10.50 -4.59 4.01
C PHE A 298 -11.98 -4.45 3.58
N ARG A 299 -12.94 -4.75 4.45
CA ARG A 299 -14.35 -4.44 4.21
C ARG A 299 -14.78 -3.20 4.94
#